data_e2715998d6ee03cbb3f9f930fbbf4364
#
_entry.id   e2715998d6ee03cbb3f9f930fbbf4364
#
_cell.length_a   1.000
_cell.length_b   1.000
_cell.length_c   1.000
_cell.angle_alpha   90.00
_cell.angle_beta   90.00
_cell.angle_gamma   90.00
#
_symmetry.space_group_name_H-M   'P 1'
#
loop_
_entity.id
_entity.type
_entity.pdbx_description
1 polymer ?
#
loop_
_entity_poly.entity_id
_entity_poly.type
_entity_poly.pdbx_seq_one_letter_code
_entity_poly.pdbx_strand_id
1 'polypeptide(L)'
;MTAADHSQDPAPRWGRVLLKLSGEAFAGEPGFGIDGDTVGQIAEEVIDCRRVGVDVAVVVGGGNLWRGMTGAGKGMDRAQADYMGMLGTVMNALALQDILERKGQQTRVQTAIHMAQVAEPYIRRKAIRHLE
;
A
#
# COMPACT_ATOMS: atom_id res chain seq x y z
N MET A 1 -7.87 -18.47 17.93
CA MET A 1 -6.57 -17.75 17.96
C MET A 1 -6.70 -16.58 18.93
N THR A 2 -5.96 -16.61 20.03
CA THR A 2 -5.96 -15.51 21.01
C THR A 2 -5.13 -14.35 20.44
N ALA A 3 -5.64 -13.12 20.58
CA ALA A 3 -4.85 -11.94 20.26
C ALA A 3 -3.59 -11.92 21.14
N ALA A 4 -2.42 -11.62 20.57
CA ALA A 4 -1.20 -11.47 21.34
C ALA A 4 -1.40 -10.34 22.37
N ASP A 5 -1.00 -10.61 23.62
CA ASP A 5 -1.02 -9.61 24.66
C ASP A 5 0.19 -8.69 24.51
N HIS A 6 -0.07 -7.46 24.07
CA HIS A 6 0.94 -6.42 23.91
C HIS A 6 1.08 -5.50 25.14
N SER A 7 0.44 -5.88 26.25
CA SER A 7 0.45 -5.03 27.46
C SER A 7 1.83 -4.81 28.06
N GLN A 8 2.80 -5.66 27.72
CA GLN A 8 4.18 -5.57 28.18
C GLN A 8 5.16 -5.12 27.08
N ASP A 9 4.66 -4.82 25.87
CA ASP A 9 5.52 -4.33 24.81
C ASP A 9 5.99 -2.90 25.14
N PRO A 10 7.24 -2.55 24.82
CA PRO A 10 7.70 -1.19 25.03
C PRO A 10 6.84 -0.23 24.19
N ALA A 11 6.61 0.99 24.70
CA ALA A 11 5.89 2.00 23.95
C ALA A 11 6.56 2.25 22.59
N PRO A 12 5.78 2.42 21.51
CA PRO A 12 6.36 2.64 20.19
C PRO A 12 7.15 3.95 20.18
N ARG A 13 8.29 3.93 19.48
CA ARG A 13 9.15 5.11 19.36
C ARG A 13 8.48 6.24 18.59
N TRP A 14 7.61 5.91 17.65
CA TRP A 14 6.94 6.85 16.77
C TRP A 14 5.43 6.68 16.88
N GLY A 15 4.70 7.78 16.98
CA GLY A 15 3.23 7.75 17.00
C GLY A 15 2.61 7.66 15.62
N ARG A 16 3.37 8.03 14.58
CA ARG A 16 2.90 8.03 13.19
C ARG A 16 4.08 7.74 12.27
N VAL A 17 3.88 6.86 11.30
CA VAL A 17 4.91 6.48 10.34
C VAL A 17 4.38 6.54 8.91
N LEU A 18 5.27 6.86 7.99
CA LEU A 18 5.05 6.72 6.56
C LEU A 18 5.90 5.56 6.06
N LEU A 19 5.25 4.48 5.65
CA LEU A 19 5.91 3.28 5.15
C LEU A 19 5.91 3.31 3.63
N LYS A 20 7.09 3.23 3.01
CA LYS A 20 7.20 3.09 1.57
C LYS A 20 7.44 1.63 1.21
N LEU A 21 6.55 1.07 0.38
CA LEU A 21 6.65 -0.29 -0.13
C LEU A 21 6.89 -0.26 -1.64
N SER A 22 7.98 -0.87 -2.10
CA SER A 22 8.18 -1.05 -3.53
C SER A 22 7.15 -2.05 -4.08
N GLY A 23 6.85 -1.99 -5.37
CA GLY A 23 5.92 -2.94 -5.99
C GLY A 23 6.37 -4.39 -5.81
N GLU A 24 7.67 -4.64 -5.83
CA GLU A 24 8.24 -5.98 -5.64
C GLU A 24 7.83 -6.61 -4.30
N ALA A 25 7.56 -5.81 -3.28
CA ALA A 25 7.10 -6.32 -1.99
C ALA A 25 5.75 -7.03 -2.09
N PHE A 26 4.96 -6.77 -3.13
CA PHE A 26 3.66 -7.40 -3.35
C PHE A 26 3.73 -8.70 -4.17
N ALA A 27 4.87 -8.98 -4.78
CA ALA A 27 5.01 -10.05 -5.77
C ALA A 27 5.40 -11.40 -5.17
N GLY A 28 6.03 -11.43 -4.02
CA GLY A 28 6.59 -12.66 -3.47
C GLY A 28 7.74 -13.21 -4.33
N GLU A 29 7.99 -14.52 -4.25
CA GLU A 29 9.09 -15.18 -4.98
C GLU A 29 9.02 -15.04 -6.51
N PRO A 30 7.86 -15.14 -7.17
CA PRO A 30 7.81 -15.02 -8.64
C PRO A 30 8.33 -13.68 -9.17
N GLY A 31 8.38 -12.65 -8.36
CA GLY A 31 8.94 -11.35 -8.74
C GLY A 31 8.03 -10.49 -9.61
N PHE A 32 6.83 -10.95 -9.95
CA PHE A 32 5.84 -10.17 -10.66
C PHE A 32 4.42 -10.50 -10.19
N GLY A 33 3.47 -9.62 -10.48
CA GLY A 33 2.08 -9.80 -10.08
C GLY A 33 1.86 -9.50 -8.60
N ILE A 34 0.73 -9.93 -8.08
CA ILE A 34 0.32 -9.74 -6.68
C ILE A 34 0.16 -11.10 -6.04
N ASP A 35 0.94 -11.37 -5.00
CA ASP A 35 0.85 -12.61 -4.23
C ASP A 35 0.03 -12.38 -2.98
N GLY A 36 -1.11 -13.04 -2.87
CA GLY A 36 -2.06 -12.82 -1.75
C GLY A 36 -1.47 -13.12 -0.38
N ASP A 37 -0.66 -14.17 -0.25
CA ASP A 37 -0.05 -14.51 1.04
C ASP A 37 0.98 -13.46 1.45
N THR A 38 1.78 -12.97 0.51
CA THR A 38 2.76 -11.92 0.76
C THR A 38 2.08 -10.63 1.19
N VAL A 39 1.01 -10.21 0.50
CA VAL A 39 0.25 -9.01 0.86
C VAL A 39 -0.44 -9.20 2.21
N GLY A 40 -0.90 -10.43 2.49
CA GLY A 40 -1.46 -10.77 3.80
C GLY A 40 -0.47 -10.58 4.94
N GLN A 41 0.80 -10.95 4.75
CA GLN A 41 1.85 -10.72 5.74
C GLN A 41 2.11 -9.23 5.97
N ILE A 42 2.14 -8.44 4.91
CA ILE A 42 2.26 -6.97 5.01
C ILE A 42 1.10 -6.41 5.81
N ALA A 43 -0.12 -6.85 5.53
CA ALA A 43 -1.31 -6.40 6.24
C ALA A 43 -1.24 -6.72 7.73
N GLU A 44 -0.77 -7.91 8.11
CA GLU A 44 -0.58 -8.27 9.51
C GLU A 44 0.41 -7.35 10.23
N GLU A 45 1.53 -7.02 9.58
CA GLU A 45 2.51 -6.11 10.15
C GLU A 45 1.95 -4.70 10.35
N VAL A 46 1.15 -4.20 9.40
CA VAL A 46 0.47 -2.91 9.53
C VAL A 46 -0.52 -2.94 10.70
N ILE A 47 -1.30 -4.00 10.81
CA ILE A 47 -2.27 -4.17 11.90
C ILE A 47 -1.56 -4.22 13.24
N ASP A 48 -0.42 -4.91 13.33
CA ASP A 48 0.36 -4.97 14.57
C ASP A 48 0.83 -3.56 15.00
N CYS A 49 1.25 -2.72 14.05
CA CYS A 49 1.56 -1.32 14.34
C CYS A 49 0.35 -0.56 14.88
N ARG A 50 -0.82 -0.78 14.28
CA ARG A 50 -2.06 -0.13 14.74
C ARG A 50 -2.45 -0.58 16.15
N ARG A 51 -2.24 -1.84 16.49
CA ARG A 51 -2.56 -2.36 17.83
C ARG A 51 -1.80 -1.66 18.95
N VAL A 52 -0.59 -1.20 18.68
CA VAL A 52 0.21 -0.44 19.65
C VAL A 52 0.02 1.07 19.53
N GLY A 53 -0.96 1.52 18.76
CA GLY A 53 -1.35 2.93 18.67
C GLY A 53 -0.58 3.77 17.66
N VAL A 54 0.11 3.15 16.69
CA VAL A 54 0.84 3.87 15.63
C VAL A 54 -0.09 4.12 14.45
N ASP A 55 -0.19 5.37 14.01
CA ASP A 55 -0.84 5.70 12.74
C ASP A 55 0.08 5.33 11.58
N VAL A 56 -0.46 4.64 10.57
CA VAL A 56 0.34 4.15 9.44
C VAL A 56 -0.21 4.71 8.13
N ALA A 57 0.62 5.45 7.42
CA ALA A 57 0.40 5.81 6.03
C ALA A 57 1.33 4.96 5.16
N VAL A 58 0.82 4.44 4.04
CA VAL A 58 1.59 3.56 3.16
C VAL A 58 1.64 4.15 1.77
N VAL A 59 2.85 4.27 1.21
CA VAL A 59 3.06 4.64 -0.18
C VAL A 59 3.54 3.41 -0.93
N VAL A 60 2.85 3.04 -2.00
CA VAL A 60 3.12 1.81 -2.73
C VAL A 60 3.64 2.09 -4.14
N GLY A 61 4.60 1.29 -4.59
CA GLY A 61 5.06 1.28 -5.96
C GLY A 61 4.26 0.32 -6.84
N GLY A 62 4.60 0.23 -8.11
CA GLY A 62 3.93 -0.61 -9.10
C GLY A 62 4.84 -1.49 -9.93
N GLY A 63 6.12 -1.60 -9.59
CA GLY A 63 7.12 -2.31 -10.39
C GLY A 63 6.91 -3.82 -10.52
N ASN A 64 6.08 -4.42 -9.68
CA ASN A 64 5.65 -5.81 -9.80
C ASN A 64 4.69 -6.05 -10.97
N LEU A 65 4.03 -5.00 -11.43
CA LEU A 65 3.03 -5.07 -12.50
C LEU A 65 3.54 -4.43 -13.79
N TRP A 66 4.24 -3.30 -13.68
CA TRP A 66 4.73 -2.58 -14.84
C TRP A 66 5.93 -1.69 -14.50
N ARG A 67 6.92 -1.65 -15.40
CA ARG A 67 8.06 -0.75 -15.30
C ARG A 67 8.10 0.16 -16.53
N GLY A 68 7.91 1.47 -16.32
CA GLY A 68 7.83 2.45 -17.39
C GLY A 68 9.11 2.48 -18.27
N MET A 69 10.28 2.38 -17.67
CA MET A 69 11.54 2.36 -18.42
C MET A 69 11.65 1.14 -19.35
N THR A 70 11.18 -0.02 -18.90
CA THR A 70 11.17 -1.24 -19.71
C THR A 70 10.24 -1.09 -20.92
N GLY A 71 9.04 -0.54 -20.69
CA GLY A 71 8.09 -0.28 -21.76
C GLY A 71 8.61 0.73 -22.78
N ALA A 72 9.19 1.84 -22.33
CA ALA A 72 9.78 2.85 -23.19
C ALA A 72 10.94 2.28 -24.01
N GLY A 73 11.78 1.43 -23.40
CA GLY A 73 12.87 0.76 -24.10
C GLY A 73 12.43 -0.22 -25.18
N LYS A 74 11.16 -0.63 -25.18
CA LYS A 74 10.56 -1.50 -26.20
C LYS A 74 9.75 -0.72 -27.24
N GLY A 75 9.98 0.58 -27.36
CA GLY A 75 9.32 1.43 -28.35
C GLY A 75 8.01 2.06 -27.90
N MET A 76 7.56 1.82 -26.68
CA MET A 76 6.38 2.47 -26.13
C MET A 76 6.69 3.93 -25.78
N ASP A 77 5.73 4.82 -26.01
CA ASP A 77 5.85 6.20 -25.56
C ASP A 77 6.05 6.25 -24.03
N ARG A 78 7.02 7.05 -23.59
CA ARG A 78 7.39 7.12 -22.18
C ARG A 78 6.24 7.57 -21.29
N ALA A 79 5.46 8.57 -21.74
CA ALA A 79 4.33 9.07 -20.97
C ALA A 79 3.26 7.99 -20.77
N GLN A 80 2.97 7.19 -21.82
CA GLN A 80 2.03 6.08 -21.74
C GLN A 80 2.55 5.01 -20.77
N ALA A 81 3.82 4.65 -20.86
CA ALA A 81 4.45 3.67 -19.98
C ALA A 81 4.37 4.12 -18.51
N ASP A 82 4.61 5.40 -18.24
CA ASP A 82 4.54 5.96 -16.89
C ASP A 82 3.11 5.95 -16.35
N TYR A 83 2.10 6.24 -17.17
CA TYR A 83 0.70 6.09 -16.75
C TYR A 83 0.37 4.64 -16.38
N MET A 84 0.85 3.68 -17.14
CA MET A 84 0.65 2.26 -16.80
C MET A 84 1.28 1.92 -15.45
N GLY A 85 2.47 2.44 -15.19
CA GLY A 85 3.12 2.27 -13.89
C GLY A 85 2.30 2.88 -12.74
N MET A 86 1.75 4.07 -12.95
CA MET A 86 0.90 4.73 -11.95
C MET A 86 -0.38 3.93 -11.69
N LEU A 87 -1.01 3.36 -12.72
CA LEU A 87 -2.17 2.48 -12.56
C LEU A 87 -1.80 1.22 -11.77
N GLY A 88 -0.60 0.69 -11.98
CA GLY A 88 -0.10 -0.43 -11.20
C GLY A 88 -0.01 -0.12 -9.71
N THR A 89 0.38 1.11 -9.33
CA THR A 89 0.39 1.52 -7.92
C THR A 89 -1.00 1.49 -7.31
N VAL A 90 -2.01 1.91 -8.06
CA VAL A 90 -3.40 1.88 -7.58
C VAL A 90 -3.86 0.45 -7.36
N MET A 91 -3.53 -0.46 -8.28
CA MET A 91 -3.88 -1.89 -8.12
C MET A 91 -3.28 -2.46 -6.84
N ASN A 92 -2.01 -2.19 -6.55
CA ASN A 92 -1.38 -2.66 -5.32
C ASN A 92 -2.05 -2.07 -4.08
N ALA A 93 -2.37 -0.78 -4.11
CA ALA A 93 -3.06 -0.13 -2.99
C ALA A 93 -4.43 -0.74 -2.73
N LEU A 94 -5.19 -1.04 -3.79
CA LEU A 94 -6.50 -1.69 -3.66
C LEU A 94 -6.38 -3.12 -3.12
N ALA A 95 -5.35 -3.86 -3.53
CA ALA A 95 -5.11 -5.20 -3.01
C ALA A 95 -4.81 -5.17 -1.51
N LEU A 96 -3.96 -4.24 -1.07
CA LEU A 96 -3.66 -4.08 0.35
C LEU A 96 -4.89 -3.61 1.15
N GLN A 97 -5.67 -2.67 0.61
CA GLN A 97 -6.92 -2.24 1.22
C GLN A 97 -7.88 -3.40 1.45
N ASP A 98 -8.10 -4.22 0.43
CA ASP A 98 -9.03 -5.34 0.51
C ASP A 98 -8.65 -6.28 1.66
N ILE A 99 -7.38 -6.64 1.75
CA ILE A 99 -6.92 -7.57 2.79
C ILE A 99 -6.99 -6.92 4.18
N LEU A 100 -6.59 -5.66 4.31
CA LEU A 100 -6.67 -4.94 5.59
C LEU A 100 -8.11 -4.85 6.09
N GLU A 101 -9.05 -4.49 5.21
CA GLU A 101 -10.45 -4.36 5.60
C GLU A 101 -11.11 -5.69 5.93
N ARG A 102 -10.76 -6.76 5.22
CA ARG A 102 -11.21 -8.11 5.58
C ARG A 102 -10.71 -8.53 6.96
N LYS A 103 -9.57 -8.00 7.41
CA LYS A 103 -9.01 -8.26 8.75
C LYS A 103 -9.51 -7.26 9.80
N GLY A 104 -10.43 -6.38 9.44
CA GLY A 104 -11.05 -5.43 10.36
C GLY A 104 -10.36 -4.07 10.48
N GLN A 105 -9.32 -3.80 9.68
CA GLN A 105 -8.65 -2.51 9.69
C GLN A 105 -9.25 -1.58 8.63
N GLN A 106 -9.82 -0.46 9.07
CA GLN A 106 -10.32 0.58 8.15
C GLN A 106 -9.18 1.24 7.40
N THR A 107 -9.40 1.52 6.12
CA THR A 107 -8.42 2.12 5.23
C THR A 107 -9.04 3.18 4.33
N ARG A 108 -8.18 4.02 3.79
CA ARG A 108 -8.53 4.95 2.70
C ARG A 108 -7.42 4.89 1.66
N VAL A 109 -7.78 4.66 0.41
CA VAL A 109 -6.85 4.72 -0.71
C VAL A 109 -6.96 6.08 -1.37
N GLN A 110 -5.82 6.72 -1.60
CA GLN A 110 -5.73 8.00 -2.31
C GLN A 110 -4.80 7.89 -3.51
N THR A 111 -5.07 8.61 -4.56
CA THR A 111 -4.32 8.55 -5.81
C THR A 111 -4.14 9.95 -6.42
N ALA A 112 -3.03 10.13 -7.13
CA ALA A 112 -2.77 11.35 -7.89
C ALA A 112 -3.57 11.41 -9.21
N ILE A 113 -3.93 10.24 -9.77
CA ILE A 113 -4.76 10.17 -10.98
C ILE A 113 -6.24 10.18 -10.55
N HIS A 114 -7.03 11.07 -11.14
CA HIS A 114 -8.45 11.18 -10.80
C HIS A 114 -9.21 9.93 -11.23
N MET A 115 -9.67 9.14 -10.27
CA MET A 115 -10.48 7.94 -10.49
C MET A 115 -11.37 7.69 -9.26
N ALA A 116 -12.24 8.66 -8.98
CA ALA A 116 -13.00 8.73 -7.73
C ALA A 116 -13.88 7.50 -7.43
N GLN A 117 -14.21 6.67 -8.43
CA GLN A 117 -14.96 5.44 -8.21
C GLN A 117 -14.18 4.37 -7.42
N VAL A 118 -12.85 4.42 -7.43
CA VAL A 118 -12.02 3.38 -6.80
C VAL A 118 -11.07 3.92 -5.74
N ALA A 119 -10.69 5.19 -5.82
CA ALA A 119 -9.76 5.81 -4.87
C ALA A 119 -10.01 7.30 -4.76
N GLU A 120 -9.81 7.86 -3.58
CA GLU A 120 -9.97 9.30 -3.39
C GLU A 120 -8.85 10.07 -4.08
N PRO A 121 -9.13 11.27 -4.63
CA PRO A 121 -8.05 12.17 -5.02
C PRO A 121 -7.16 12.49 -3.82
N TYR A 122 -5.85 12.47 -4.02
CA TYR A 122 -4.92 12.81 -2.94
C TYR A 122 -5.06 14.28 -2.58
N ILE A 123 -5.44 14.53 -1.35
CA ILE A 123 -5.46 15.85 -0.72
C ILE A 123 -4.79 15.71 0.64
N ARG A 124 -3.70 16.44 0.84
CA ARG A 124 -2.87 16.32 2.05
C ARG A 124 -3.69 16.41 3.35
N ARG A 125 -4.58 17.37 3.45
CA ARG A 125 -5.40 17.56 4.66
C ARG A 125 -6.34 16.39 4.91
N LYS A 126 -6.90 15.79 3.86
CA LYS A 126 -7.72 14.59 3.99
C LYS A 126 -6.90 13.40 4.45
N ALA A 127 -5.70 13.22 3.90
CA ALA A 127 -4.82 12.14 4.33
C ALA A 127 -4.50 12.23 5.82
N ILE A 128 -4.17 13.43 6.30
CA ILE A 128 -3.90 13.67 7.72
C ILE A 128 -5.13 13.37 8.57
N ARG A 129 -6.30 13.83 8.14
CA ARG A 129 -7.57 13.60 8.85
C ARG A 129 -7.89 12.11 8.96
N HIS A 130 -7.66 11.34 7.91
CA HIS A 130 -7.91 9.89 7.94
C HIS A 130 -6.97 9.16 8.93
N LEU A 131 -5.79 9.72 9.21
CA LEU A 131 -4.86 9.15 10.18
C LEU A 131 -5.25 9.50 11.64
N GLU A 132 -6.04 10.51 11.84
CA GLU A 132 -6.54 10.90 13.16
C GLU A 132 -7.73 10.04 13.58
#